data_2eaf4b939d6362b953a20f0e4e4829b3
#
_entry.id   2eaf4b939d6362b953a20f0e4e4829b3
#
_cell.length_a   1.000
_cell.length_b   1.000
_cell.length_c   1.000
_cell.angle_alpha   90.00
_cell.angle_beta   90.00
_cell.angle_gamma   90.00
#
_symmetry.space_group_name_H-M   'P 1'
#
loop_
_entity.id
_entity.type
_entity.pdbx_description
1 polymer ?
#
loop_
_entity_poly.entity_id
_entity_poly.type
_entity_poly.pdbx_seq_one_letter_code
_entity_poly.pdbx_strand_id
1 'polypeptide(L)'
;LIIHTLGPEETDSSSAAYHYLKKRQTAGKIVLHDCFEDITHHLTDYRSDFLIMPAAYKSFRDHIDWADFHYSHLRGLRLVACFRHPLNPLVLVRRNGASNGIACTHPATTTLLRHYLGDTASDCEIRYADSKYLAYQMYRREKARYVITSLRIVRLDPDESIEQTWTPDMVWCVYEIL
;
A
#
# COMPACT_ATOMS: atom_id res chain seq x y z
N LEU A 1 -2.51 19.79 -13.53
CA LEU A 1 -3.06 18.52 -13.08
C LEU A 1 -2.70 18.29 -11.61
N ILE A 2 -3.70 18.06 -10.75
CA ILE A 2 -3.47 17.69 -9.35
C ILE A 2 -3.82 16.20 -9.22
N ILE A 3 -2.94 15.42 -8.57
CA ILE A 3 -3.12 13.99 -8.35
C ILE A 3 -3.04 13.71 -6.86
N HIS A 4 -4.08 13.12 -6.32
CA HIS A 4 -4.14 12.60 -4.95
C HIS A 4 -3.75 11.13 -4.93
N THR A 5 -2.91 10.73 -3.99
CA THR A 5 -2.52 9.34 -3.79
C THR A 5 -1.93 9.11 -2.40
N LEU A 6 -1.66 7.85 -2.07
CA LEU A 6 -1.08 7.48 -0.77
C LEU A 6 0.38 7.93 -0.67
N GLY A 7 0.72 8.59 0.45
CA GLY A 7 2.07 8.94 0.87
C GLY A 7 2.65 7.97 1.92
N PRO A 8 3.83 8.29 2.42
CA PRO A 8 4.77 9.32 1.98
C PRO A 8 5.45 9.04 0.62
N GLU A 9 6.45 9.84 0.25
CA GLU A 9 7.15 9.72 -1.05
C GLU A 9 7.76 8.33 -1.30
N GLU A 10 8.09 7.59 -0.26
CA GLU A 10 8.65 6.25 -0.32
C GLU A 10 7.64 5.17 -0.75
N THR A 11 6.36 5.52 -0.85
CA THR A 11 5.32 4.55 -1.24
C THR A 11 5.34 4.22 -2.72
N ASP A 12 4.82 3.05 -3.07
CA ASP A 12 4.61 2.64 -4.46
C ASP A 12 3.59 3.56 -5.15
N SER A 13 2.60 4.07 -4.41
CA SER A 13 1.57 4.96 -4.92
C SER A 13 2.14 6.30 -5.38
N SER A 14 3.03 6.89 -4.57
CA SER A 14 3.78 8.08 -4.95
C SER A 14 4.60 7.83 -6.22
N SER A 15 5.36 6.72 -6.26
CA SER A 15 6.14 6.32 -7.45
C SER A 15 5.28 6.19 -8.71
N ALA A 16 4.10 5.58 -8.59
CA ALA A 16 3.15 5.42 -9.70
C ALA A 16 2.61 6.77 -10.21
N ALA A 17 2.30 7.69 -9.30
CA ALA A 17 1.84 9.04 -9.66
C ALA A 17 2.91 9.83 -10.41
N TYR A 18 4.16 9.79 -9.95
CA TYR A 18 5.29 10.40 -10.68
C TYR A 18 5.50 9.76 -12.05
N HIS A 19 5.43 8.42 -12.14
CA HIS A 19 5.52 7.70 -13.41
C HIS A 19 4.42 8.14 -14.39
N TYR A 20 3.18 8.28 -13.91
CA TYR A 20 2.05 8.72 -14.73
C TYR A 20 2.26 10.12 -15.30
N LEU A 21 2.66 11.11 -14.47
CA LEU A 21 2.95 12.46 -14.94
C LEU A 21 4.08 12.49 -15.97
N LYS A 22 5.17 11.76 -15.69
CA LYS A 22 6.34 11.67 -16.59
C LYS A 22 5.95 11.07 -17.94
N LYS A 23 5.18 9.97 -17.95
CA LYS A 23 4.74 9.30 -19.18
C LYS A 23 3.83 10.19 -20.03
N ARG A 24 3.00 11.01 -19.40
CA ARG A 24 2.13 11.96 -20.10
C ARG A 24 2.81 13.26 -20.50
N GLN A 25 4.05 13.47 -20.10
CA GLN A 25 4.77 14.74 -20.31
C GLN A 25 3.96 15.95 -19.82
N THR A 26 3.22 15.79 -18.74
CA THR A 26 2.30 16.80 -18.21
C THR A 26 2.84 17.32 -16.88
N ALA A 27 2.90 18.64 -16.73
CA ALA A 27 3.16 19.26 -15.44
C ALA A 27 1.99 19.00 -14.49
N GLY A 28 2.29 18.66 -13.25
CA GLY A 28 1.27 18.39 -12.25
C GLY A 28 1.82 18.43 -10.83
N LYS A 29 0.91 18.55 -9.88
CA LYS A 29 1.20 18.47 -8.44
C LYS A 29 0.70 17.13 -7.93
N ILE A 30 1.50 16.45 -7.14
CA ILE A 30 1.09 15.25 -6.40
C ILE A 30 0.83 15.66 -4.95
N VAL A 31 -0.35 15.32 -4.46
CA VAL A 31 -0.77 15.52 -3.07
C VAL A 31 -0.78 14.15 -2.41
N LEU A 32 0.06 13.98 -1.40
CA LEU A 32 0.24 12.74 -0.67
C LEU A 32 -0.60 12.76 0.60
N HIS A 33 -1.35 11.67 0.83
CA HIS A 33 -2.22 11.49 1.98
C HIS A 33 -1.75 10.33 2.84
N ASP A 34 -2.10 10.34 4.13
CA ASP A 34 -1.70 9.30 5.07
C ASP A 34 -2.38 7.96 4.81
N CYS A 35 -3.62 7.99 4.30
CA CYS A 35 -4.35 6.81 3.85
C CYS A 35 -5.29 7.14 2.68
N PHE A 36 -5.77 6.12 1.96
CA PHE A 36 -6.72 6.33 0.86
C PHE A 36 -8.09 6.78 1.36
N GLU A 37 -8.48 6.40 2.56
CA GLU A 37 -9.74 6.78 3.20
C GLU A 37 -9.82 8.31 3.37
N ASP A 38 -8.72 8.98 3.68
CA ASP A 38 -8.66 10.45 3.76
C ASP A 38 -8.99 11.11 2.43
N ILE A 39 -8.69 10.45 1.30
CA ILE A 39 -9.04 10.94 -0.03
C ILE A 39 -10.52 10.63 -0.32
N THR A 40 -10.92 9.37 -0.10
CA THR A 40 -12.23 8.87 -0.53
C THR A 40 -13.39 9.47 0.25
N HIS A 41 -13.17 9.85 1.51
CA HIS A 41 -14.17 10.53 2.33
C HIS A 41 -14.30 12.03 2.01
N HIS A 42 -13.35 12.61 1.26
CA HIS A 42 -13.31 14.04 0.93
C HIS A 42 -13.32 14.31 -0.58
N LEU A 43 -13.85 13.37 -1.39
CA LEU A 43 -13.85 13.51 -2.87
C LEU A 43 -14.50 14.81 -3.34
N THR A 44 -15.54 15.29 -2.64
CA THR A 44 -16.22 16.54 -3.00
C THR A 44 -15.32 17.77 -2.91
N ASP A 45 -14.27 17.72 -2.10
CA ASP A 45 -13.32 18.82 -1.89
C ASP A 45 -12.25 18.85 -3.00
N TYR A 46 -12.12 17.75 -3.76
CA TYR A 46 -11.10 17.52 -4.78
C TYR A 46 -11.67 17.45 -6.20
N ARG A 47 -12.83 18.08 -6.44
CA ARG A 47 -13.47 18.08 -7.76
C ARG A 47 -12.55 18.60 -8.85
N SER A 48 -12.55 17.92 -9.99
CA SER A 48 -11.68 18.16 -11.15
C SER A 48 -10.21 17.76 -10.95
N ASP A 49 -9.85 17.21 -9.79
CA ASP A 49 -8.56 16.58 -9.54
C ASP A 49 -8.59 15.10 -9.91
N PHE A 50 -7.48 14.43 -9.73
CA PHE A 50 -7.31 13.02 -10.07
C PHE A 50 -6.91 12.20 -8.85
N LEU A 51 -7.40 10.97 -8.79
CA LEU A 51 -6.98 9.97 -7.82
C LEU A 51 -6.23 8.85 -8.55
N ILE A 52 -5.03 8.50 -8.06
CA ILE A 52 -4.32 7.29 -8.50
C ILE A 52 -4.29 6.30 -7.35
N MET A 53 -4.79 5.07 -7.63
CA MET A 53 -4.81 3.97 -6.68
C MET A 53 -4.50 2.63 -7.34
N PRO A 54 -3.94 1.66 -6.60
CA PRO A 54 -3.68 0.32 -7.13
C PRO A 54 -4.97 -0.49 -7.25
N ALA A 55 -5.06 -1.35 -8.28
CA ALA A 55 -6.16 -2.33 -8.38
C ALA A 55 -6.16 -3.35 -7.21
N ALA A 56 -5.05 -3.49 -6.49
CA ALA A 56 -4.97 -4.28 -5.27
C ALA A 56 -5.30 -3.47 -3.99
N TYR A 57 -6.02 -2.33 -4.14
CA TYR A 57 -6.49 -1.57 -2.98
C TYR A 57 -7.33 -2.43 -2.06
N LYS A 58 -7.07 -2.30 -0.77
CA LYS A 58 -7.85 -2.95 0.27
C LYS A 58 -7.78 -2.12 1.54
N SER A 59 -8.94 -1.69 2.02
CA SER A 59 -9.09 -0.99 3.29
C SER A 59 -9.38 -1.98 4.41
N PHE A 60 -8.62 -1.88 5.49
CA PHE A 60 -8.97 -2.60 6.72
C PHE A 60 -10.00 -1.84 7.54
N ARG A 61 -9.99 -0.51 7.48
CA ARG A 61 -10.91 0.36 8.24
C ARG A 61 -12.33 0.23 7.71
N ASP A 62 -12.51 0.33 6.39
CA ASP A 62 -13.83 0.34 5.75
C ASP A 62 -14.30 -1.06 5.33
N HIS A 63 -13.42 -2.08 5.48
CA HIS A 63 -13.68 -3.46 5.07
C HIS A 63 -14.05 -3.62 3.59
N ILE A 64 -13.46 -2.81 2.72
CA ILE A 64 -13.70 -2.79 1.27
C ILE A 64 -12.42 -3.08 0.50
N ASP A 65 -12.59 -3.56 -0.72
CA ASP A 65 -11.52 -3.69 -1.72
C ASP A 65 -11.72 -2.71 -2.90
N TRP A 66 -10.88 -2.84 -3.93
CA TRP A 66 -10.97 -1.99 -5.12
C TRP A 66 -12.34 -2.10 -5.81
N ALA A 67 -12.94 -3.29 -5.89
CA ALA A 67 -14.22 -3.48 -6.56
C ALA A 67 -15.34 -2.78 -5.78
N ASP A 68 -15.38 -2.96 -4.47
CA ASP A 68 -16.34 -2.28 -3.59
C ASP A 68 -16.21 -0.76 -3.71
N PHE A 69 -14.96 -0.27 -3.67
CA PHE A 69 -14.65 1.15 -3.86
C PHE A 69 -15.15 1.66 -5.21
N HIS A 70 -14.82 0.97 -6.29
CA HIS A 70 -15.20 1.36 -7.65
C HIS A 70 -16.71 1.46 -7.83
N TYR A 71 -17.45 0.44 -7.39
CA TYR A 71 -18.91 0.43 -7.52
C TYR A 71 -19.62 1.43 -6.60
N SER A 72 -19.06 1.70 -5.44
CA SER A 72 -19.62 2.70 -4.50
C SER A 72 -19.50 4.14 -5.01
N HIS A 73 -18.54 4.42 -5.91
CA HIS A 73 -18.23 5.78 -6.34
C HIS A 73 -18.53 6.08 -7.81
N LEU A 74 -19.38 5.27 -8.48
CA LEU A 74 -19.70 5.42 -9.91
C LEU A 74 -20.21 6.80 -10.33
N ARG A 75 -20.81 7.58 -9.40
CA ARG A 75 -21.32 8.92 -9.68
C ARG A 75 -20.30 10.02 -9.39
N GLY A 76 -19.34 9.75 -8.52
CA GLY A 76 -18.35 10.74 -8.08
C GLY A 76 -16.98 10.56 -8.72
N LEU A 77 -16.73 9.43 -9.38
CA LEU A 77 -15.46 9.11 -9.98
C LEU A 77 -15.64 8.57 -11.41
N ARG A 78 -14.77 9.01 -12.30
CA ARG A 78 -14.67 8.47 -13.67
C ARG A 78 -13.32 7.84 -13.89
N LEU A 79 -13.28 6.53 -14.11
CA LEU A 79 -12.05 5.83 -14.48
C LEU A 79 -11.61 6.30 -15.87
N VAL A 80 -10.48 7.01 -15.95
CA VAL A 80 -9.99 7.63 -17.18
C VAL A 80 -8.77 6.92 -17.77
N ALA A 81 -8.02 6.16 -16.97
CA ALA A 81 -6.89 5.38 -17.44
C ALA A 81 -6.55 4.24 -16.48
N CYS A 82 -5.90 3.22 -17.04
CA CYS A 82 -5.15 2.22 -16.28
C CYS A 82 -3.75 2.08 -16.87
N PHE A 83 -2.76 1.80 -16.03
CA PHE A 83 -1.41 1.56 -16.48
C PHE A 83 -0.69 0.55 -15.58
N ARG A 84 0.29 -0.16 -16.16
CA ARG A 84 1.18 -1.05 -15.40
C ARG A 84 2.38 -0.26 -14.90
N HIS A 85 2.65 -0.35 -13.62
CA HIS A 85 3.90 0.10 -13.01
C HIS A 85 4.24 -0.85 -11.85
N PRO A 86 5.43 -1.48 -11.87
CA PRO A 86 5.77 -2.47 -10.85
C PRO A 86 5.85 -1.83 -9.46
N LEU A 87 5.58 -2.62 -8.44
CA LEU A 87 5.87 -2.24 -7.07
C LEU A 87 7.38 -2.30 -6.83
N ASN A 88 7.88 -1.55 -5.87
CA ASN A 88 9.18 -1.84 -5.29
C ASN A 88 9.17 -3.29 -4.78
N PRO A 89 10.32 -3.99 -4.80
CA PRO A 89 10.38 -5.33 -4.24
C PRO A 89 9.80 -5.37 -2.83
N LEU A 90 8.90 -6.32 -2.59
CA LEU A 90 8.36 -6.59 -1.28
C LEU A 90 9.25 -7.60 -0.59
N VAL A 91 9.48 -7.41 0.70
CA VAL A 91 10.25 -8.35 1.51
C VAL A 91 9.47 -8.74 2.75
N LEU A 92 9.64 -9.99 3.15
CA LEU A 92 9.30 -10.45 4.48
C LEU A 92 10.56 -10.39 5.32
N VAL A 93 10.53 -9.56 6.36
CA VAL A 93 11.59 -9.46 7.36
C VAL A 93 11.18 -10.24 8.59
N ARG A 94 12.12 -11.01 9.14
CA ARG A 94 11.98 -11.73 10.38
C ARG A 94 12.97 -11.19 11.41
N ARG A 95 12.49 -10.98 12.64
CA ARG A 95 13.34 -10.71 13.81
C ARG A 95 13.63 -12.02 14.54
N ASN A 96 14.91 -12.40 14.60
CA ASN A 96 15.37 -13.56 15.33
C ASN A 96 15.29 -13.29 16.84
N GLY A 97 14.86 -14.29 17.60
CA GLY A 97 14.73 -14.14 19.04
C GLY A 97 13.56 -13.28 19.52
N ALA A 98 12.66 -12.83 18.63
CA ALA A 98 11.44 -12.14 19.05
C ALA A 98 10.61 -13.05 19.97
N SER A 99 10.24 -12.50 21.15
CA SER A 99 9.46 -13.22 22.17
C SER A 99 7.96 -13.26 21.86
N ASN A 100 7.49 -12.40 20.94
CA ASN A 100 6.09 -12.33 20.54
C ASN A 100 5.85 -13.02 19.19
N GLY A 101 4.60 -13.44 18.95
CA GLY A 101 4.13 -13.98 17.66
C GLY A 101 3.50 -12.94 16.74
N ILE A 102 3.85 -11.66 16.87
CA ILE A 102 3.22 -10.58 16.11
C ILE A 102 3.80 -10.51 14.69
N ALA A 103 2.90 -10.38 13.70
CA ALA A 103 3.23 -10.17 12.31
C ALA A 103 2.51 -8.91 11.79
N CYS A 104 3.27 -7.92 11.33
CA CYS A 104 2.74 -6.66 10.82
C CYS A 104 2.63 -6.69 9.30
N THR A 105 1.51 -6.27 8.74
CA THR A 105 1.33 -6.26 7.28
C THR A 105 0.22 -5.28 6.85
N HIS A 106 0.19 -4.94 5.56
CA HIS A 106 -0.97 -4.30 4.94
C HIS A 106 -1.98 -5.39 4.51
N PRO A 107 -3.30 -5.17 4.59
CA PRO A 107 -4.32 -6.17 4.23
C PRO A 107 -4.11 -6.84 2.87
N ALA A 108 -3.68 -6.09 1.86
CA ALA A 108 -3.44 -6.63 0.51
C ALA A 108 -2.30 -7.66 0.44
N THR A 109 -1.38 -7.68 1.42
CA THR A 109 -0.23 -8.61 1.46
C THR A 109 -0.43 -9.78 2.44
N THR A 110 -1.61 -9.89 3.05
CA THR A 110 -1.93 -10.96 4.02
C THR A 110 -1.74 -12.36 3.44
N THR A 111 -2.11 -12.56 2.16
CA THR A 111 -1.95 -13.86 1.49
C THR A 111 -0.48 -14.28 1.40
N LEU A 112 0.43 -13.35 1.09
CA LEU A 112 1.86 -13.62 1.05
C LEU A 112 2.38 -14.04 2.43
N LEU A 113 1.95 -13.33 3.48
CA LEU A 113 2.32 -13.64 4.86
C LEU A 113 1.83 -15.03 5.26
N ARG A 114 0.56 -15.34 5.01
CA ARG A 114 -0.02 -16.65 5.35
C ARG A 114 0.63 -17.80 4.59
N HIS A 115 0.97 -17.62 3.32
CA HIS A 115 1.71 -18.64 2.55
C HIS A 115 3.08 -18.91 3.14
N TYR A 116 3.79 -17.90 3.62
CA TYR A 116 5.08 -18.08 4.27
C TYR A 116 4.95 -18.80 5.62
N LEU A 117 3.99 -18.38 6.44
CA LEU A 117 3.78 -18.93 7.78
C LEU A 117 3.26 -20.38 7.74
N GLY A 118 2.51 -20.76 6.69
CA GLY A 118 1.91 -22.09 6.57
C GLY A 118 1.09 -22.47 7.80
N ASP A 119 1.34 -23.65 8.36
CA ASP A 119 0.62 -24.16 9.54
C ASP A 119 0.87 -23.34 10.82
N THR A 120 1.95 -22.55 10.88
CA THR A 120 2.26 -21.68 12.02
C THR A 120 1.52 -20.35 11.97
N ALA A 121 0.69 -20.11 10.95
CA ALA A 121 -0.09 -18.87 10.82
C ALA A 121 -1.07 -18.67 11.98
N SER A 122 -1.59 -19.77 12.58
CA SER A 122 -2.45 -19.73 13.74
C SER A 122 -1.77 -19.21 15.01
N ASP A 123 -0.44 -19.34 15.08
CA ASP A 123 0.37 -18.95 16.23
C ASP A 123 0.82 -17.49 16.15
N CYS A 124 0.46 -16.80 15.06
CA CYS A 124 0.80 -15.42 14.82
C CYS A 124 -0.41 -14.49 14.94
N GLU A 125 -0.28 -13.46 15.76
CA GLU A 125 -1.21 -12.33 15.79
C GLU A 125 -0.89 -11.41 14.60
N ILE A 126 -1.78 -11.36 13.61
CA ILE A 126 -1.60 -10.46 12.45
C ILE A 126 -2.16 -9.07 12.80
N ARG A 127 -1.29 -8.07 12.74
CA ARG A 127 -1.64 -6.65 12.91
C ARG A 127 -1.59 -5.93 11.59
N TYR A 128 -2.66 -5.20 11.28
CA TYR A 128 -2.82 -4.49 10.03
C TYR A 128 -2.46 -3.01 10.17
N ALA A 129 -1.89 -2.45 9.11
CA ALA A 129 -1.61 -1.04 8.96
C ALA A 129 -2.10 -0.54 7.59
N ASP A 130 -2.41 0.75 7.48
CA ASP A 130 -2.99 1.36 6.28
C ASP A 130 -2.02 1.45 5.10
N SER A 131 -0.73 1.19 5.34
CA SER A 131 0.28 1.08 4.28
C SER A 131 1.40 0.13 4.68
N LYS A 132 2.17 -0.35 3.69
CA LYS A 132 3.39 -1.13 3.93
C LYS A 132 4.45 -0.33 4.70
N TYR A 133 4.47 0.99 4.50
CA TYR A 133 5.32 1.90 5.27
C TYR A 133 4.92 1.90 6.75
N LEU A 134 3.64 2.10 7.05
CA LEU A 134 3.13 2.08 8.43
C LEU A 134 3.25 0.70 9.09
N ALA A 135 3.12 -0.39 8.32
CA ALA A 135 3.37 -1.74 8.81
C ALA A 135 4.82 -1.90 9.29
N TYR A 136 5.80 -1.34 8.56
CA TYR A 136 7.20 -1.36 8.98
C TYR A 136 7.44 -0.50 10.23
N GLN A 137 6.81 0.67 10.34
CA GLN A 137 6.90 1.50 11.54
C GLN A 137 6.31 0.76 12.77
N MET A 138 5.17 0.10 12.61
CA MET A 138 4.55 -0.72 13.64
C MET A 138 5.47 -1.87 14.06
N TYR A 139 6.05 -2.60 13.11
CA TYR A 139 7.00 -3.68 13.35
C TYR A 139 8.20 -3.22 14.21
N ARG A 140 8.77 -2.07 13.87
CA ARG A 140 9.90 -1.47 14.62
C ARG A 140 9.49 -1.10 16.04
N ARG A 141 8.36 -0.41 16.20
CA ARG A 141 7.85 0.05 17.50
C ARG A 141 7.51 -1.10 18.43
N GLU A 142 6.89 -2.13 17.91
CA GLU A 142 6.36 -3.25 18.70
C GLU A 142 7.37 -4.40 18.83
N LYS A 143 8.53 -4.28 18.22
CA LYS A 143 9.53 -5.35 18.13
C LYS A 143 8.91 -6.67 17.64
N ALA A 144 8.00 -6.58 16.67
CA ALA A 144 7.27 -7.71 16.12
C ALA A 144 8.21 -8.74 15.48
N ARG A 145 7.72 -9.98 15.35
CA ARG A 145 8.52 -11.08 14.77
C ARG A 145 8.63 -10.97 13.25
N TYR A 146 7.55 -10.58 12.58
CA TYR A 146 7.50 -10.53 11.11
C TYR A 146 6.91 -9.22 10.61
N VAL A 147 7.35 -8.81 9.41
CA VAL A 147 6.70 -7.76 8.64
C VAL A 147 6.84 -8.03 7.14
N ILE A 148 5.78 -7.71 6.39
CA ILE A 148 5.88 -7.54 4.93
C ILE A 148 5.86 -6.05 4.63
N THR A 149 6.90 -5.60 3.93
CA THR A 149 7.07 -4.19 3.55
C THR A 149 7.86 -4.03 2.25
N SER A 150 8.07 -2.79 1.81
CA SER A 150 8.93 -2.47 0.66
C SER A 150 10.41 -2.58 1.05
N LEU A 151 11.20 -3.27 0.22
CA LEU A 151 12.66 -3.35 0.39
C LEU A 151 13.30 -1.96 0.48
N ARG A 152 12.75 -0.98 -0.23
CA ARG A 152 13.28 0.39 -0.30
C ARG A 152 13.45 1.06 1.07
N ILE A 153 12.55 0.75 2.01
CA ILE A 153 12.54 1.40 3.34
C ILE A 153 13.20 0.56 4.42
N VAL A 154 13.55 -0.70 4.13
CA VAL A 154 14.11 -1.61 5.13
C VAL A 154 15.52 -1.18 5.52
N ARG A 155 15.77 -1.17 6.82
CA ARG A 155 17.08 -1.07 7.44
C ARG A 155 17.17 -2.17 8.48
N LEU A 156 17.91 -3.22 8.14
CA LEU A 156 18.02 -4.41 9.00
C LEU A 156 18.87 -4.12 10.23
N ASP A 157 18.37 -4.55 11.37
CA ASP A 157 19.17 -4.70 12.59
C ASP A 157 19.95 -6.02 12.56
N PRO A 158 20.99 -6.19 13.40
CA PRO A 158 21.79 -7.44 13.40
C PRO A 158 21.00 -8.71 13.70
N ASP A 159 19.86 -8.60 14.36
CA ASP A 159 18.97 -9.70 14.70
C ASP A 159 17.86 -9.93 13.66
N GLU A 160 17.91 -9.22 12.52
CA GLU A 160 16.91 -9.31 11.47
C GLU A 160 17.45 -9.97 10.20
N SER A 161 16.57 -10.67 9.51
CA SER A 161 16.85 -11.32 8.21
C SER A 161 15.69 -11.12 7.23
N ILE A 162 16.03 -11.05 5.93
CA ILE A 162 15.03 -11.12 4.87
C ILE A 162 14.81 -12.60 4.55
N GLU A 163 13.60 -13.09 4.76
CA GLU A 163 13.20 -14.47 4.53
C GLU A 163 12.66 -14.72 3.13
N GLN A 164 11.94 -13.72 2.58
CA GLN A 164 11.35 -13.81 1.25
C GLN A 164 11.41 -12.45 0.54
N THR A 165 11.48 -12.51 -0.78
CA THR A 165 11.41 -11.32 -1.64
C THR A 165 10.46 -11.59 -2.81
N TRP A 166 9.59 -10.62 -3.12
CA TRP A 166 8.68 -10.65 -4.26
C TRP A 166 8.81 -9.37 -5.08
N THR A 167 8.67 -9.47 -6.38
CA THR A 167 8.67 -8.34 -7.33
C THR A 167 7.35 -8.29 -8.11
N PRO A 168 6.24 -7.95 -7.46
CA PRO A 168 4.94 -7.99 -8.12
C PRO A 168 4.76 -6.83 -9.09
N ASP A 169 4.13 -7.14 -10.24
CA ASP A 169 3.55 -6.12 -11.09
C ASP A 169 2.28 -5.56 -10.46
N MET A 170 1.95 -4.32 -10.80
CA MET A 170 0.74 -3.68 -10.34
C MET A 170 0.04 -2.93 -11.48
N VAL A 171 -1.28 -3.06 -11.52
CA VAL A 171 -2.15 -2.19 -12.32
C VAL A 171 -2.58 -1.02 -11.45
N TRP A 172 -2.40 0.17 -11.98
CA TRP A 172 -2.80 1.43 -11.34
C TRP A 172 -3.98 2.02 -12.08
N CYS A 173 -4.99 2.41 -11.33
CA CYS A 173 -6.21 3.03 -11.82
C CYS A 173 -6.13 4.55 -11.60
N VAL A 174 -6.48 5.31 -12.63
CA VAL A 174 -6.55 6.76 -12.60
C VAL A 174 -8.00 7.18 -12.70
N TYR A 175 -8.49 7.83 -11.69
CA TYR A 175 -9.83 8.38 -11.65
C TYR A 175 -9.78 9.90 -11.76
N GLU A 176 -10.71 10.47 -12.52
CA GLU A 176 -11.07 11.88 -12.41
C GLU A 176 -12.18 12.02 -11.36
N ILE A 177 -12.05 12.98 -10.48
CA ILE A 177 -13.02 13.28 -9.42
C ILE A 177 -14.05 14.27 -10.00
N LEU A 178 -15.33 13.90 -9.96
CA LEU A 178 -16.44 14.62 -10.63
C LEU A 178 -17.11 15.67 -9.72
#